data_c114f16b482497eb5a0333fb968a0c7a
#
_entry.id   c114f16b482497eb5a0333fb968a0c7a
#
_cell.length_a   1.000
_cell.length_b   1.000
_cell.length_c   1.000
_cell.angle_alpha   90.00
_cell.angle_beta   90.00
_cell.angle_gamma   90.00
#
_symmetry.space_group_name_H-M   'P 1'
#
loop_
_entity.id
_entity.type
_entity.pdbx_description
1 polymer ?
#
loop_
_entity_poly.entity_id
_entity_poly.type
_entity_poly.pdbx_seq_one_letter_code
_entity_poly.pdbx_strand_id
1 'polypeptide(L)'
;MGNAHLRDLLQLKNQGFDVDVRYLVDIDASKAEALRAKYGLKEAEVLSDYRKALGKVDAAVIATPHAEHYQQIMDFVASGAHVLVEKPMVCNLRQALDVYEAWRKSGLVVEVAFQRHFEKPWIAARDLISKGVLGKIEMVSMILGQAYTGVKGTWRAIKRISCGGELIDSGNHFMDAALWITGLRAEEAFAYMDYRGFEIDINTALVAKLEGGALLLFTVAGDDPSWLEVEMFWGEGGRLIVQPPAVLLQRKGGGGEAVNLEPYPQSRPVFNFVKAIEKLEENRSPPLCGLRVQELADAAYRSVELGRPVKVAELYEELGAARP
;
A
#
# COMPACT_ATOMS: atom_id res chain seq x y z
N MET A 1 -1.58 8.07 11.14
CA MET A 1 -0.68 6.89 11.08
C MET A 1 0.58 7.09 11.93
N GLY A 2 1.31 8.18 11.89
CA GLY A 2 2.56 8.37 12.62
C GLY A 2 2.52 7.97 14.11
N ASN A 3 1.44 8.29 14.83
CA ASN A 3 1.25 7.84 16.22
C ASN A 3 1.16 6.30 16.36
N ALA A 4 0.59 5.59 15.40
CA ALA A 4 0.53 4.13 15.42
C ALA A 4 1.93 3.52 15.21
N HIS A 5 2.66 4.01 14.22
CA HIS A 5 4.04 3.58 13.98
C HIS A 5 4.96 3.87 15.17
N LEU A 6 4.84 5.04 15.78
CA LEU A 6 5.61 5.38 16.99
C LEU A 6 5.35 4.37 18.12
N ARG A 7 4.08 4.04 18.38
CA ARG A 7 3.73 3.03 19.38
C ARG A 7 4.35 1.68 19.07
N ASP A 8 4.35 1.27 17.80
CA ASP A 8 4.91 -0.02 17.36
C ASP A 8 6.45 -0.01 17.49
N LEU A 9 7.15 1.09 17.20
CA LEU A 9 8.59 1.26 17.44
C LEU A 9 8.92 1.14 18.94
N LEU A 10 8.14 1.79 19.79
CA LEU A 10 8.34 1.71 21.24
C LEU A 10 8.06 0.30 21.79
N GLN A 11 7.12 -0.43 21.20
CA GLN A 11 6.91 -1.84 21.54
C GLN A 11 8.14 -2.68 21.18
N LEU A 12 8.74 -2.48 20.00
CA LEU A 12 9.98 -3.17 19.61
C LEU A 12 11.14 -2.83 20.55
N LYS A 13 11.32 -1.56 20.91
CA LYS A 13 12.31 -1.14 21.91
C LYS A 13 12.15 -1.91 23.24
N ASN A 14 10.91 -2.05 23.71
CA ASN A 14 10.61 -2.80 24.93
C ASN A 14 10.83 -4.32 24.79
N GLN A 15 10.85 -4.84 23.57
CA GLN A 15 11.20 -6.23 23.24
C GLN A 15 12.70 -6.46 23.08
N GLY A 16 13.52 -5.42 23.24
CA GLY A 16 14.98 -5.51 23.20
C GLY A 16 15.61 -5.24 21.83
N PHE A 17 14.83 -4.78 20.85
CA PHE A 17 15.37 -4.30 19.57
C PHE A 17 16.10 -2.96 19.77
N ASP A 18 17.18 -2.74 19.01
CA ASP A 18 17.94 -1.48 19.03
C ASP A 18 17.19 -0.38 18.27
N VAL A 19 16.20 0.18 18.94
CA VAL A 19 15.35 1.25 18.40
C VAL A 19 15.45 2.47 19.30
N ASP A 20 15.92 3.59 18.73
CA ASP A 20 15.89 4.88 19.38
C ASP A 20 15.15 5.92 18.53
N VAL A 21 14.17 6.62 19.16
CA VAL A 21 13.40 7.67 18.50
C VAL A 21 14.11 9.00 18.73
N ARG A 22 14.94 9.39 17.76
CA ARG A 22 15.75 10.59 17.84
C ARG A 22 15.00 11.88 17.50
N TYR A 23 14.13 11.82 16.50
CA TYR A 23 13.36 12.97 16.03
C TYR A 23 11.88 12.65 15.90
N LEU A 24 11.04 13.60 16.28
CA LEU A 24 9.63 13.67 15.94
C LEU A 24 9.41 14.90 15.06
N VAL A 25 8.87 14.68 13.86
CA VAL A 25 8.77 15.74 12.85
C VAL A 25 7.33 15.95 12.42
N ASP A 26 6.85 17.18 12.52
CA ASP A 26 5.57 17.61 11.93
C ASP A 26 5.69 19.10 11.61
N ILE A 27 5.11 19.57 10.51
CA ILE A 27 5.06 21.01 10.18
C ILE A 27 4.38 21.81 11.29
N ASP A 28 3.43 21.18 11.98
CA ASP A 28 2.85 21.67 13.24
C ASP A 28 3.61 21.04 14.42
N ALA A 29 4.65 21.73 14.87
CA ALA A 29 5.51 21.24 15.96
C ALA A 29 4.72 20.90 17.24
N SER A 30 3.54 21.48 17.44
CA SER A 30 2.71 21.18 18.63
C SER A 30 2.21 19.74 18.64
N LYS A 31 1.96 19.15 17.47
CA LYS A 31 1.55 17.74 17.32
C LYS A 31 2.69 16.79 17.68
N ALA A 32 3.90 17.08 17.21
CA ALA A 32 5.09 16.30 17.53
C ALA A 32 5.42 16.40 19.02
N GLU A 33 5.31 17.60 19.62
CA GLU A 33 5.51 17.82 21.04
C GLU A 33 4.48 17.07 21.89
N ALA A 34 3.21 17.05 21.46
CA ALA A 34 2.16 16.29 22.15
C ALA A 34 2.48 14.77 22.16
N LEU A 35 3.02 14.22 21.07
CA LEU A 35 3.46 12.81 21.03
C LEU A 35 4.70 12.59 21.91
N ARG A 36 5.67 13.51 21.88
CA ARG A 36 6.85 13.47 22.74
C ARG A 36 6.45 13.38 24.22
N ALA A 37 5.56 14.26 24.65
CA ALA A 37 5.05 14.29 26.01
C ALA A 37 4.26 13.02 26.36
N LYS A 38 3.34 12.61 25.46
CA LYS A 38 2.49 11.43 25.66
C LYS A 38 3.28 10.15 25.92
N TYR A 39 4.40 9.98 25.22
CA TYR A 39 5.21 8.75 25.31
C TYR A 39 6.47 8.92 26.17
N GLY A 40 6.66 10.07 26.81
CA GLY A 40 7.79 10.35 27.69
C GLY A 40 9.15 10.35 27.01
N LEU A 41 9.20 10.73 25.73
CA LEU A 41 10.41 10.70 24.89
C LEU A 41 11.28 11.93 25.15
N LYS A 42 11.85 12.05 26.34
CA LYS A 42 12.58 13.26 26.80
C LYS A 42 13.78 13.59 25.92
N GLU A 43 14.47 12.56 25.37
CA GLU A 43 15.67 12.72 24.56
C GLU A 43 15.35 12.97 23.06
N ALA A 44 14.10 12.76 22.64
CA ALA A 44 13.71 13.02 21.26
C ALA A 44 13.59 14.52 21.00
N GLU A 45 14.19 14.98 19.92
CA GLU A 45 14.08 16.38 19.46
C GLU A 45 12.86 16.57 18.56
N VAL A 46 12.14 17.67 18.72
CA VAL A 46 11.02 18.03 17.86
C VAL A 46 11.48 18.98 16.76
N LEU A 47 11.18 18.61 15.51
CA LEU A 47 11.53 19.37 14.32
C LEU A 47 10.28 19.74 13.52
N SER A 48 10.27 20.92 12.90
CA SER A 48 9.25 21.34 11.93
C SER A 48 9.66 21.09 10.47
N ASP A 49 10.89 20.65 10.24
CA ASP A 49 11.45 20.38 8.91
C ASP A 49 12.29 19.09 8.95
N TYR A 50 11.85 18.05 8.24
CA TYR A 50 12.51 16.74 8.19
C TYR A 50 13.94 16.81 7.63
N ARG A 51 14.25 17.80 6.79
CA ARG A 51 15.58 17.96 6.19
C ARG A 51 16.69 18.14 7.24
N LYS A 52 16.33 18.61 8.42
CA LYS A 52 17.25 18.73 9.56
C LYS A 52 17.67 17.36 10.14
N ALA A 53 16.93 16.30 9.85
CA ALA A 53 17.24 14.92 10.26
C ALA A 53 18.09 14.15 9.22
N LEU A 54 18.24 14.65 7.99
CA LEU A 54 19.01 13.97 6.94
C LEU A 54 20.47 13.77 7.36
N GLY A 55 20.98 12.56 7.14
CA GLY A 55 22.32 12.14 7.53
C GLY A 55 22.56 12.02 9.05
N LYS A 56 21.50 12.06 9.86
CA LYS A 56 21.60 11.97 11.34
C LYS A 56 20.78 10.81 11.92
N VAL A 57 20.13 10.04 11.07
CA VAL A 57 19.32 8.87 11.45
C VAL A 57 19.62 7.70 10.52
N ASP A 58 19.52 6.49 11.04
CA ASP A 58 19.70 5.26 10.26
C ASP A 58 18.41 4.90 9.50
N ALA A 59 17.26 5.35 9.99
CA ALA A 59 15.96 5.05 9.41
C ALA A 59 14.95 6.18 9.62
N ALA A 60 13.99 6.29 8.68
CA ALA A 60 12.87 7.21 8.74
C ALA A 60 11.53 6.50 8.54
N VAL A 61 10.51 6.90 9.31
CA VAL A 61 9.12 6.48 9.09
C VAL A 61 8.34 7.68 8.57
N ILE A 62 7.87 7.60 7.34
CA ILE A 62 7.17 8.66 6.63
C ILE A 62 5.66 8.41 6.70
N ALA A 63 4.91 9.34 7.30
CA ALA A 63 3.46 9.27 7.45
C ALA A 63 2.81 10.65 7.21
N THR A 64 3.37 11.40 6.28
CA THR A 64 2.92 12.70 5.81
C THR A 64 1.74 12.59 4.82
N PRO A 65 1.17 13.69 4.32
CA PRO A 65 0.27 13.64 3.17
C PRO A 65 0.96 13.06 1.91
N HIS A 66 0.18 12.40 1.06
CA HIS A 66 0.68 11.56 -0.04
C HIS A 66 1.65 12.27 -0.98
N ALA A 67 1.37 13.54 -1.35
CA ALA A 67 2.22 14.30 -2.25
C ALA A 67 3.65 14.56 -1.72
N GLU A 68 3.83 14.45 -0.40
CA GLU A 68 5.13 14.67 0.24
C GLU A 68 6.03 13.43 0.23
N HIS A 69 5.45 12.23 0.04
CA HIS A 69 6.17 10.97 0.19
C HIS A 69 7.37 10.86 -0.73
N TYR A 70 7.19 11.17 -2.03
CA TYR A 70 8.24 11.03 -3.04
C TYR A 70 9.52 11.76 -2.66
N GLN A 71 9.42 13.07 -2.38
CA GLN A 71 10.59 13.87 -2.06
C GLN A 71 11.27 13.39 -0.76
N GLN A 72 10.46 13.05 0.25
CA GLN A 72 10.98 12.56 1.52
C GLN A 72 11.68 11.21 1.38
N ILE A 73 11.11 10.26 0.60
CA ILE A 73 11.77 8.98 0.30
C ILE A 73 13.12 9.22 -0.36
N MET A 74 13.14 10.04 -1.43
CA MET A 74 14.36 10.30 -2.21
C MET A 74 15.44 10.96 -1.36
N ASP A 75 15.08 11.94 -0.52
CA ASP A 75 16.03 12.64 0.34
C ASP A 75 16.63 11.72 1.42
N PHE A 76 15.80 10.89 2.08
CA PHE A 76 16.29 9.94 3.08
C PHE A 76 17.14 8.84 2.46
N VAL A 77 16.74 8.26 1.33
CA VAL A 77 17.53 7.27 0.59
C VAL A 77 18.88 7.88 0.16
N ALA A 78 18.88 9.09 -0.38
CA ALA A 78 20.12 9.79 -0.75
C ALA A 78 21.01 10.09 0.45
N SER A 79 20.45 10.28 1.65
CA SER A 79 21.21 10.48 2.89
C SER A 79 21.72 9.19 3.54
N GLY A 80 21.41 8.03 2.96
CA GLY A 80 21.82 6.71 3.46
C GLY A 80 20.91 6.10 4.52
N ALA A 81 19.69 6.62 4.69
CA ALA A 81 18.73 6.12 5.68
C ALA A 81 17.75 5.10 5.07
N HIS A 82 17.44 4.06 5.82
CA HIS A 82 16.32 3.15 5.53
C HIS A 82 14.98 3.89 5.63
N VAL A 83 13.97 3.47 4.86
CA VAL A 83 12.67 4.17 4.82
C VAL A 83 11.51 3.21 4.95
N LEU A 84 10.60 3.46 5.89
CA LEU A 84 9.24 2.96 5.89
C LEU A 84 8.31 4.10 5.49
N VAL A 85 7.54 3.95 4.43
CA VAL A 85 6.60 4.97 3.98
C VAL A 85 5.16 4.47 4.00
N GLU A 86 4.23 5.32 4.44
CA GLU A 86 2.80 5.05 4.30
C GLU A 86 2.37 4.94 2.83
N LYS A 87 1.30 4.20 2.63
CA LYS A 87 0.66 4.10 1.31
C LYS A 87 -0.22 5.37 1.03
N PRO A 88 -0.42 5.72 -0.25
CA PRO A 88 0.30 5.23 -1.42
C PRO A 88 1.79 5.60 -1.37
N MET A 89 2.64 4.77 -1.94
CA MET A 89 4.08 5.04 -1.93
C MET A 89 4.42 6.42 -2.51
N VAL A 90 3.79 6.74 -3.63
CA VAL A 90 3.94 8.01 -4.38
C VAL A 90 2.66 8.32 -5.16
N CYS A 91 2.66 9.41 -5.95
CA CYS A 91 1.48 9.95 -6.64
C CYS A 91 1.35 9.55 -8.11
N ASN A 92 2.39 9.04 -8.75
CA ASN A 92 2.39 8.68 -10.17
C ASN A 92 3.52 7.71 -10.52
N LEU A 93 3.41 7.10 -11.70
CA LEU A 93 4.32 6.06 -12.18
C LEU A 93 5.77 6.56 -12.33
N ARG A 94 6.00 7.81 -12.76
CA ARG A 94 7.36 8.37 -12.84
C ARG A 94 8.03 8.35 -11.48
N GLN A 95 7.37 8.86 -10.45
CA GLN A 95 7.88 8.86 -9.10
C GLN A 95 8.08 7.44 -8.56
N ALA A 96 7.17 6.50 -8.89
CA ALA A 96 7.31 5.11 -8.49
C ALA A 96 8.54 4.43 -9.09
N LEU A 97 8.84 4.72 -10.36
CA LEU A 97 10.06 4.25 -11.04
C LEU A 97 11.31 4.84 -10.41
N ASP A 98 11.33 6.15 -10.16
CA ASP A 98 12.48 6.82 -9.56
C ASP A 98 12.80 6.24 -8.17
N VAL A 99 11.77 6.00 -7.34
CA VAL A 99 11.93 5.35 -6.02
C VAL A 99 12.40 3.90 -6.18
N TYR A 100 11.83 3.13 -7.11
CA TYR A 100 12.25 1.76 -7.38
C TYR A 100 13.73 1.69 -7.78
N GLU A 101 14.15 2.56 -8.69
CA GLU A 101 15.55 2.61 -9.13
C GLU A 101 16.51 3.06 -8.02
N ALA A 102 16.14 4.08 -7.24
CA ALA A 102 16.93 4.55 -6.10
C ALA A 102 17.10 3.43 -5.07
N TRP A 103 16.01 2.75 -4.72
CA TRP A 103 16.05 1.59 -3.83
C TRP A 103 16.98 0.49 -4.34
N ARG A 104 16.83 0.10 -5.61
CA ARG A 104 17.66 -0.97 -6.23
C ARG A 104 19.15 -0.67 -6.17
N LYS A 105 19.54 0.60 -6.23
CA LYS A 105 20.93 1.05 -6.23
C LYS A 105 21.50 1.27 -4.82
N SER A 106 20.63 1.53 -3.83
CA SER A 106 21.07 1.98 -2.49
C SER A 106 21.51 0.84 -1.57
N GLY A 107 21.00 -0.38 -1.74
CA GLY A 107 21.17 -1.47 -0.77
C GLY A 107 20.42 -1.26 0.55
N LEU A 108 19.59 -0.22 0.64
CA LEU A 108 18.80 0.11 1.83
C LEU A 108 17.50 -0.69 1.87
N VAL A 109 16.93 -0.81 3.06
CA VAL A 109 15.55 -1.26 3.22
C VAL A 109 14.64 -0.06 2.96
N VAL A 110 13.81 -0.15 1.91
CA VAL A 110 12.70 0.76 1.66
C VAL A 110 11.44 -0.09 1.64
N GLU A 111 10.52 0.18 2.54
CA GLU A 111 9.28 -0.59 2.73
C GLU A 111 8.06 0.31 2.59
N VAL A 112 7.04 -0.18 1.90
CA VAL A 112 5.72 0.47 1.82
C VAL A 112 4.80 -0.15 2.86
N ALA A 113 4.06 0.66 3.61
CA ALA A 113 3.22 0.18 4.71
C ALA A 113 1.93 -0.53 4.21
N PHE A 114 2.08 -1.55 3.35
CA PHE A 114 0.98 -2.42 2.92
C PHE A 114 0.68 -3.45 4.00
N GLN A 115 -0.18 -3.09 4.94
CA GLN A 115 -0.47 -3.87 6.15
C GLN A 115 -0.94 -5.30 5.86
N ARG A 116 -1.61 -5.55 4.71
CA ARG A 116 -2.12 -6.88 4.33
C ARG A 116 -1.03 -7.92 4.14
N HIS A 117 0.19 -7.52 3.83
CA HIS A 117 1.36 -8.43 3.77
C HIS A 117 1.71 -9.04 5.13
N PHE A 118 1.15 -8.53 6.22
CA PHE A 118 1.46 -8.90 7.61
C PHE A 118 0.27 -9.48 8.36
N GLU A 119 -0.89 -9.62 7.71
CA GLU A 119 -2.13 -10.07 8.34
C GLU A 119 -2.53 -11.47 7.86
N LYS A 120 -2.93 -12.32 8.79
CA LYS A 120 -3.20 -13.75 8.57
C LYS A 120 -4.07 -14.07 7.36
N PRO A 121 -5.23 -13.38 7.12
CA PRO A 121 -6.11 -13.75 6.01
C PRO A 121 -5.42 -13.63 4.64
N TRP A 122 -4.68 -12.55 4.42
CA TRP A 122 -4.03 -12.27 3.13
C TRP A 122 -2.78 -13.13 2.94
N ILE A 123 -2.01 -13.36 4.03
CA ILE A 123 -0.87 -14.30 3.99
C ILE A 123 -1.36 -15.70 3.63
N ALA A 124 -2.47 -16.15 4.24
CA ALA A 124 -3.07 -17.45 3.94
C ALA A 124 -3.54 -17.54 2.47
N ALA A 125 -4.22 -16.49 1.98
CA ALA A 125 -4.66 -16.42 0.59
C ALA A 125 -3.49 -16.53 -0.39
N ARG A 126 -2.42 -15.75 -0.16
CA ARG A 126 -1.20 -15.79 -0.97
C ARG A 126 -0.54 -17.17 -0.93
N ASP A 127 -0.41 -17.77 0.25
CA ASP A 127 0.20 -19.08 0.41
C ASP A 127 -0.57 -20.16 -0.37
N LEU A 128 -1.89 -20.19 -0.23
CA LEU A 128 -2.74 -21.14 -0.94
C LEU A 128 -2.66 -20.97 -2.47
N ILE A 129 -2.70 -19.74 -2.95
CA ILE A 129 -2.61 -19.45 -4.39
C ILE A 129 -1.21 -19.80 -4.92
N SER A 130 -0.15 -19.45 -4.21
CA SER A 130 1.23 -19.77 -4.59
C SER A 130 1.51 -21.27 -4.61
N LYS A 131 0.83 -22.06 -3.78
CA LYS A 131 0.85 -23.54 -3.79
C LYS A 131 0.00 -24.15 -4.90
N GLY A 132 -0.64 -23.35 -5.73
CA GLY A 132 -1.45 -23.81 -6.86
C GLY A 132 -2.80 -24.41 -6.47
N VAL A 133 -3.33 -24.15 -5.28
CA VAL A 133 -4.61 -24.71 -4.80
C VAL A 133 -5.78 -24.37 -5.73
N LEU A 134 -5.73 -23.19 -6.38
CA LEU A 134 -6.74 -22.78 -7.36
C LEU A 134 -6.35 -23.07 -8.80
N GLY A 135 -5.14 -23.61 -9.08
CA GLY A 135 -4.62 -23.69 -10.44
C GLY A 135 -4.35 -22.30 -11.02
N LYS A 136 -4.50 -22.15 -12.34
CA LYS A 136 -4.36 -20.84 -12.99
C LYS A 136 -5.46 -19.90 -12.52
N ILE A 137 -5.07 -18.70 -12.11
CA ILE A 137 -6.04 -17.65 -11.74
C ILE A 137 -6.68 -17.12 -13.02
N GLU A 138 -8.01 -17.04 -13.01
CA GLU A 138 -8.84 -16.60 -14.14
C GLU A 138 -9.50 -15.24 -13.87
N MET A 139 -9.91 -15.00 -12.61
CA MET A 139 -10.59 -13.77 -12.23
C MET A 139 -10.29 -13.38 -10.78
N VAL A 140 -10.20 -12.07 -10.54
CA VAL A 140 -10.11 -11.45 -9.22
C VAL A 140 -11.23 -10.42 -9.10
N SER A 141 -11.95 -10.39 -7.99
CA SER A 141 -12.94 -9.35 -7.71
C SER A 141 -12.70 -8.77 -6.32
N MET A 142 -12.66 -7.46 -6.27
CA MET A 142 -12.46 -6.67 -5.05
C MET A 142 -13.67 -5.77 -4.83
N ILE A 143 -14.14 -5.68 -3.59
CA ILE A 143 -15.24 -4.79 -3.19
C ILE A 143 -14.76 -4.01 -1.96
N LEU A 144 -14.72 -2.70 -2.09
CA LEU A 144 -14.49 -1.74 -1.02
C LEU A 144 -15.71 -0.87 -0.86
N GLY A 145 -16.30 -0.85 0.35
CA GLY A 145 -17.27 0.13 0.78
C GLY A 145 -16.71 0.93 1.97
N GLN A 146 -16.88 2.24 1.95
CA GLN A 146 -16.42 3.13 3.01
C GLN A 146 -17.17 4.46 2.99
N ALA A 147 -17.41 5.08 4.13
CA ALA A 147 -17.93 6.45 4.24
C ALA A 147 -16.84 7.48 3.93
N TYR A 148 -16.26 7.43 2.72
CA TYR A 148 -15.11 8.25 2.32
C TYR A 148 -15.45 9.73 2.13
N THR A 149 -16.70 10.07 1.85
CA THR A 149 -17.17 11.47 1.79
C THR A 149 -16.87 12.28 3.07
N GLY A 150 -16.62 11.59 4.19
CA GLY A 150 -16.15 12.19 5.44
C GLY A 150 -14.77 12.88 5.36
N VAL A 151 -14.01 12.71 4.27
CA VAL A 151 -12.74 13.43 4.07
C VAL A 151 -12.91 14.91 3.73
N LYS A 152 -14.16 15.37 3.50
CA LYS A 152 -14.48 16.77 3.21
C LYS A 152 -13.86 17.72 4.25
N GLY A 153 -13.16 18.75 3.78
CA GLY A 153 -12.46 19.71 4.65
C GLY A 153 -11.10 19.24 5.17
N THR A 154 -10.65 18.04 4.80
CA THR A 154 -9.29 17.56 5.09
C THR A 154 -8.40 17.65 3.85
N TRP A 155 -7.10 17.43 4.04
CA TRP A 155 -6.13 17.38 2.94
C TRP A 155 -6.43 16.25 1.93
N ARG A 156 -7.12 15.19 2.37
CA ARG A 156 -7.54 14.07 1.50
C ARG A 156 -8.53 14.49 0.42
N ALA A 157 -9.32 15.52 0.65
CA ALA A 157 -10.26 16.05 -0.34
C ALA A 157 -9.58 16.98 -1.38
N ILE A 158 -8.28 17.25 -1.26
CA ILE A 158 -7.53 18.16 -2.12
C ILE A 158 -6.65 17.32 -3.06
N LYS A 159 -7.03 17.18 -4.34
CA LYS A 159 -6.39 16.29 -5.32
C LYS A 159 -4.87 16.46 -5.40
N ARG A 160 -4.37 17.71 -5.41
CA ARG A 160 -2.92 17.99 -5.47
C ARG A 160 -2.12 17.49 -4.27
N ILE A 161 -2.79 17.20 -3.13
CA ILE A 161 -2.16 16.74 -1.88
C ILE A 161 -2.40 15.24 -1.67
N SER A 162 -3.61 14.75 -2.01
CA SER A 162 -3.99 13.35 -1.87
C SER A 162 -3.61 12.48 -3.06
N CYS A 163 -3.25 13.09 -4.21
CA CYS A 163 -2.90 12.42 -5.48
C CYS A 163 -4.08 11.72 -6.18
N GLY A 164 -5.26 11.78 -5.62
CA GLY A 164 -6.50 11.18 -6.10
C GLY A 164 -7.47 10.97 -4.95
N GLY A 165 -8.51 10.18 -5.18
CA GLY A 165 -9.55 9.91 -4.23
C GLY A 165 -9.45 8.55 -3.56
N GLU A 166 -10.60 7.89 -3.39
CA GLU A 166 -10.66 6.66 -2.64
C GLU A 166 -9.94 5.50 -3.33
N LEU A 167 -9.90 5.48 -4.67
CA LEU A 167 -9.15 4.45 -5.39
C LEU A 167 -7.68 4.43 -4.98
N ILE A 168 -7.03 5.59 -4.91
CA ILE A 168 -5.60 5.66 -4.57
C ILE A 168 -5.35 5.73 -3.06
N ASP A 169 -6.32 6.13 -2.22
CA ASP A 169 -6.18 6.10 -0.77
C ASP A 169 -6.50 4.69 -0.23
N SER A 170 -7.76 4.38 0.06
CA SER A 170 -8.14 3.07 0.62
C SER A 170 -8.06 1.95 -0.41
N GLY A 171 -8.44 2.21 -1.66
CA GLY A 171 -8.35 1.25 -2.76
C GLY A 171 -6.94 0.78 -3.08
N ASN A 172 -5.92 1.57 -2.68
CA ASN A 172 -4.51 1.20 -2.79
C ASN A 172 -4.19 -0.16 -2.14
N HIS A 173 -4.77 -0.41 -0.96
CA HIS A 173 -4.62 -1.68 -0.27
C HIS A 173 -5.20 -2.87 -1.04
N PHE A 174 -6.33 -2.67 -1.72
CA PHE A 174 -7.00 -3.71 -2.50
C PHE A 174 -6.25 -4.01 -3.80
N MET A 175 -5.79 -2.96 -4.49
CA MET A 175 -4.95 -3.13 -5.69
C MET A 175 -3.67 -3.89 -5.34
N ASP A 176 -3.01 -3.52 -4.25
CA ASP A 176 -1.83 -4.23 -3.75
C ASP A 176 -2.16 -5.69 -3.41
N ALA A 177 -3.23 -5.95 -2.66
CA ALA A 177 -3.64 -7.31 -2.29
C ALA A 177 -3.91 -8.17 -3.53
N ALA A 178 -4.63 -7.64 -4.55
CA ALA A 178 -4.87 -8.36 -5.80
C ALA A 178 -3.58 -8.81 -6.48
N LEU A 179 -2.64 -7.86 -6.64
CA LEU A 179 -1.38 -8.10 -7.34
C LEU A 179 -0.40 -8.93 -6.50
N TRP A 180 -0.33 -8.67 -5.20
CA TRP A 180 0.58 -9.38 -4.31
C TRP A 180 0.14 -10.84 -4.06
N ILE A 181 -1.14 -11.09 -3.84
CA ILE A 181 -1.67 -12.43 -3.57
C ILE A 181 -1.54 -13.33 -4.80
N THR A 182 -1.86 -12.80 -5.97
CA THR A 182 -1.79 -13.56 -7.22
C THR A 182 -0.38 -13.63 -7.80
N GLY A 183 0.48 -12.66 -7.49
CA GLY A 183 1.78 -12.47 -8.14
C GLY A 183 1.68 -11.92 -9.56
N LEU A 184 0.46 -11.66 -10.07
CA LEU A 184 0.22 -11.16 -11.42
C LEU A 184 0.45 -9.65 -11.52
N ARG A 185 0.72 -9.16 -12.74
CA ARG A 185 0.88 -7.74 -13.04
C ARG A 185 -0.30 -7.25 -13.88
N ALA A 186 -0.64 -5.96 -13.75
CA ALA A 186 -1.63 -5.34 -14.62
C ALA A 186 -1.06 -5.13 -16.02
N GLU A 187 -1.85 -5.42 -17.06
CA GLU A 187 -1.51 -5.17 -18.47
C GLU A 187 -2.32 -4.03 -19.08
N GLU A 188 -3.60 -3.92 -18.72
CA GLU A 188 -4.54 -2.94 -19.26
C GLU A 188 -5.60 -2.63 -18.20
N ALA A 189 -6.04 -1.37 -18.09
CA ALA A 189 -7.11 -0.97 -17.19
C ALA A 189 -8.11 -0.02 -17.85
N PHE A 190 -9.35 -0.08 -17.38
CA PHE A 190 -10.42 0.87 -17.70
C PHE A 190 -11.26 1.14 -16.47
N ALA A 191 -11.57 2.41 -16.21
CA ALA A 191 -12.39 2.80 -15.07
C ALA A 191 -13.46 3.82 -15.43
N TYR A 192 -14.57 3.78 -14.67
CA TYR A 192 -15.51 4.88 -14.51
C TYR A 192 -15.40 5.42 -13.11
N MET A 193 -15.40 6.74 -12.97
CA MET A 193 -15.29 7.42 -11.69
C MET A 193 -16.41 8.44 -11.51
N ASP A 194 -17.02 8.44 -10.32
CA ASP A 194 -17.97 9.44 -9.87
C ASP A 194 -17.37 10.24 -8.72
N TYR A 195 -17.33 11.53 -8.89
CA TYR A 195 -16.65 12.48 -8.00
C TYR A 195 -17.55 13.04 -6.90
N ARG A 196 -18.88 12.85 -6.98
CA ARG A 196 -19.85 13.35 -5.97
C ARG A 196 -19.68 14.82 -5.61
N GLY A 197 -19.21 15.63 -6.55
CA GLY A 197 -18.93 17.05 -6.33
C GLY A 197 -17.61 17.35 -5.60
N PHE A 198 -16.73 16.38 -5.42
CA PHE A 198 -15.35 16.56 -5.00
C PHE A 198 -14.43 16.70 -6.21
N GLU A 199 -13.21 17.16 -6.02
CA GLU A 199 -12.16 17.15 -7.07
C GLU A 199 -11.43 15.79 -7.17
N ILE A 200 -11.76 14.84 -6.28
CA ILE A 200 -11.22 13.48 -6.17
C ILE A 200 -12.31 12.45 -6.43
N ASP A 201 -11.95 11.26 -6.88
CA ASP A 201 -12.88 10.15 -7.04
C ASP A 201 -13.43 9.67 -5.69
N ILE A 202 -14.73 9.46 -5.64
CA ILE A 202 -15.45 8.90 -4.49
C ILE A 202 -15.90 7.48 -4.80
N ASN A 203 -16.53 7.26 -5.96
CA ASN A 203 -16.91 5.93 -6.42
C ASN A 203 -16.11 5.57 -7.68
N THR A 204 -15.62 4.35 -7.75
CA THR A 204 -14.88 3.86 -8.91
C THR A 204 -15.31 2.43 -9.25
N ALA A 205 -15.61 2.21 -10.53
CA ALA A 205 -15.74 0.89 -11.12
C ALA A 205 -14.53 0.66 -12.05
N LEU A 206 -13.63 -0.22 -11.63
CA LEU A 206 -12.39 -0.54 -12.34
C LEU A 206 -12.45 -1.97 -12.89
N VAL A 207 -12.09 -2.14 -14.14
CA VAL A 207 -11.79 -3.45 -14.76
C VAL A 207 -10.36 -3.42 -15.29
N ALA A 208 -9.64 -4.53 -15.14
CA ALA A 208 -8.28 -4.65 -15.68
C ALA A 208 -8.02 -6.05 -16.25
N LYS A 209 -7.08 -6.12 -17.19
CA LYS A 209 -6.45 -7.36 -17.60
C LYS A 209 -5.15 -7.52 -16.86
N LEU A 210 -4.94 -8.70 -16.31
CA LEU A 210 -3.71 -9.09 -15.65
C LEU A 210 -2.93 -10.08 -16.53
N GLU A 211 -1.65 -10.26 -16.23
CA GLU A 211 -0.79 -11.24 -16.88
C GLU A 211 -1.46 -12.61 -16.96
N GLY A 212 -1.22 -13.32 -18.08
CA GLY A 212 -1.80 -14.63 -18.33
C GLY A 212 -3.29 -14.61 -18.70
N GLY A 213 -3.89 -13.41 -18.88
CA GLY A 213 -5.27 -13.22 -19.32
C GLY A 213 -6.30 -13.24 -18.18
N ALA A 214 -5.88 -13.22 -16.92
CA ALA A 214 -6.78 -13.08 -15.79
C ALA A 214 -7.46 -11.70 -15.80
N LEU A 215 -8.70 -11.62 -15.31
CA LEU A 215 -9.47 -10.38 -15.21
C LEU A 215 -9.53 -9.90 -13.76
N LEU A 216 -9.42 -8.59 -13.57
CA LEU A 216 -9.66 -7.93 -12.30
C LEU A 216 -10.89 -7.04 -12.41
N LEU A 217 -11.81 -7.18 -11.43
CA LEU A 217 -12.92 -6.26 -11.19
C LEU A 217 -12.72 -5.63 -9.82
N PHE A 218 -12.81 -4.32 -9.74
CA PHE A 218 -12.72 -3.63 -8.47
C PHE A 218 -13.82 -2.57 -8.34
N THR A 219 -14.70 -2.77 -7.36
CA THR A 219 -15.75 -1.83 -6.98
C THR A 219 -15.28 -1.04 -5.75
N VAL A 220 -15.26 0.27 -5.88
CA VAL A 220 -14.98 1.22 -4.80
C VAL A 220 -16.20 2.07 -4.60
N ALA A 221 -16.85 1.97 -3.45
CA ALA A 221 -18.04 2.69 -3.06
C ALA A 221 -17.75 3.60 -1.86
N GLY A 222 -17.32 4.84 -2.14
CA GLY A 222 -16.91 5.83 -1.13
C GLY A 222 -18.06 6.56 -0.46
N ASP A 223 -19.29 6.19 -0.79
CA ASP A 223 -20.51 6.70 -0.18
C ASP A 223 -21.27 5.57 0.55
N ASP A 224 -20.58 4.51 0.93
CA ASP A 224 -21.11 3.40 1.69
C ASP A 224 -21.26 3.80 3.18
N PRO A 225 -22.33 3.40 3.86
CA PRO A 225 -22.55 3.74 5.27
C PRO A 225 -21.55 3.10 6.24
N SER A 226 -20.83 2.07 5.81
CA SER A 226 -19.92 1.29 6.66
C SER A 226 -18.71 0.76 5.89
N TRP A 227 -17.74 0.21 6.61
CA TRP A 227 -16.65 -0.54 6.00
C TRP A 227 -17.13 -1.87 5.47
N LEU A 228 -16.95 -2.09 4.18
CA LEU A 228 -17.15 -3.37 3.49
C LEU A 228 -15.86 -3.76 2.78
N GLU A 229 -15.40 -4.99 3.00
CA GLU A 229 -14.19 -5.54 2.41
C GLU A 229 -14.44 -6.99 2.00
N VAL A 230 -14.42 -7.25 0.69
CA VAL A 230 -14.54 -8.59 0.14
C VAL A 230 -13.56 -8.74 -1.02
N GLU A 231 -12.76 -9.78 -0.98
CA GLU A 231 -11.80 -10.10 -2.02
C GLU A 231 -12.00 -11.55 -2.46
N MET A 232 -12.18 -11.76 -3.75
CA MET A 232 -12.46 -13.07 -4.32
C MET A 232 -11.48 -13.40 -5.45
N PHE A 233 -10.99 -14.62 -5.41
CA PHE A 233 -10.04 -15.15 -6.39
C PHE A 233 -10.60 -16.43 -6.98
N TRP A 234 -10.80 -16.49 -8.28
CA TRP A 234 -11.22 -17.67 -9.02
C TRP A 234 -10.08 -18.21 -9.85
N GLY A 235 -9.98 -19.52 -9.88
CA GLY A 235 -9.08 -20.25 -10.75
C GLY A 235 -9.69 -21.60 -11.19
N GLU A 236 -8.95 -22.35 -11.95
CA GLU A 236 -9.38 -23.64 -12.52
C GLU A 236 -9.88 -24.61 -11.45
N GLY A 237 -9.28 -24.60 -10.26
CA GLY A 237 -9.57 -25.51 -9.14
C GLY A 237 -10.68 -25.06 -8.20
N GLY A 238 -11.21 -23.83 -8.35
CA GLY A 238 -12.24 -23.31 -7.46
C GLY A 238 -12.12 -21.81 -7.18
N ARG A 239 -12.54 -21.40 -5.99
CA ARG A 239 -12.44 -19.99 -5.57
C ARG A 239 -11.98 -19.87 -4.12
N LEU A 240 -11.31 -18.76 -3.84
CA LEU A 240 -10.96 -18.31 -2.49
C LEU A 240 -11.68 -16.98 -2.22
N ILE A 241 -12.27 -16.83 -1.04
CA ILE A 241 -12.91 -15.60 -0.59
C ILE A 241 -12.19 -15.14 0.67
N VAL A 242 -11.66 -13.93 0.65
CA VAL A 242 -11.10 -13.24 1.83
C VAL A 242 -12.11 -12.19 2.24
N GLN A 243 -12.69 -12.39 3.40
CA GLN A 243 -13.59 -11.44 4.06
C GLN A 243 -13.23 -11.43 5.54
N PRO A 244 -12.33 -10.55 5.96
CA PRO A 244 -11.79 -10.57 7.31
C PRO A 244 -12.87 -10.61 8.39
N PRO A 245 -12.68 -11.41 9.44
CA PRO A 245 -11.47 -12.20 9.74
C PRO A 245 -11.41 -13.59 9.08
N ALA A 246 -12.34 -13.93 8.18
CA ALA A 246 -12.46 -15.26 7.58
C ALA A 246 -11.82 -15.38 6.19
N VAL A 247 -11.33 -16.57 5.88
CA VAL A 247 -10.97 -17.00 4.52
C VAL A 247 -11.72 -18.29 4.22
N LEU A 248 -12.41 -18.32 3.08
CA LEU A 248 -13.20 -19.47 2.65
C LEU A 248 -12.62 -20.03 1.35
N LEU A 249 -12.30 -21.30 1.34
CA LEU A 249 -11.88 -22.03 0.13
C LEU A 249 -13.05 -22.89 -0.36
N GLN A 250 -13.42 -22.74 -1.61
CA GLN A 250 -14.40 -23.59 -2.27
C GLN A 250 -13.79 -24.25 -3.49
N ARG A 251 -13.64 -25.57 -3.47
CA ARG A 251 -13.08 -26.36 -4.56
C ARG A 251 -14.14 -26.69 -5.61
N LYS A 252 -13.74 -26.78 -6.86
CA LYS A 252 -14.62 -27.18 -7.97
C LYS A 252 -15.08 -28.63 -7.72
N GLY A 253 -16.39 -28.84 -7.75
CA GLY A 253 -17.00 -30.16 -7.47
C GLY A 253 -17.02 -30.59 -6.00
N GLY A 254 -16.62 -29.70 -5.06
CA GLY A 254 -16.61 -29.95 -3.63
C GLY A 254 -17.36 -28.92 -2.81
N GLY A 255 -17.40 -29.13 -1.49
CA GLY A 255 -17.93 -28.16 -0.52
C GLY A 255 -16.98 -26.99 -0.27
N GLY A 256 -17.47 -25.96 0.42
CA GLY A 256 -16.65 -24.87 0.94
C GLY A 256 -16.15 -25.20 2.35
N GLU A 257 -14.93 -24.79 2.66
CA GLU A 257 -14.30 -24.92 3.97
C GLU A 257 -13.68 -23.60 4.45
N ALA A 258 -13.76 -23.34 5.74
CA ALA A 258 -13.03 -22.23 6.33
C ALA A 258 -11.53 -22.61 6.43
N VAL A 259 -10.68 -21.70 5.98
CA VAL A 259 -9.22 -21.89 6.07
C VAL A 259 -8.78 -21.69 7.52
N ASN A 260 -8.00 -22.64 8.07
CA ASN A 260 -7.40 -22.46 9.36
C ASN A 260 -6.28 -21.41 9.31
N LEU A 261 -6.46 -20.30 10.02
CA LEU A 261 -5.53 -19.16 10.04
C LEU A 261 -4.48 -19.23 11.17
N GLU A 262 -4.57 -20.18 12.09
CA GLU A 262 -3.63 -20.30 13.21
C GLU A 262 -2.16 -20.48 12.79
N PRO A 263 -1.83 -21.24 11.74
CA PRO A 263 -0.43 -21.40 11.31
C PRO A 263 0.20 -20.13 10.75
N TYR A 264 -0.61 -19.14 10.36
CA TYR A 264 -0.10 -17.93 9.69
C TYR A 264 0.29 -16.86 10.70
N PRO A 265 1.44 -16.18 10.49
CA PRO A 265 1.90 -15.13 11.40
C PRO A 265 1.01 -13.88 11.30
N GLN A 266 0.91 -13.17 12.42
CA GLN A 266 0.34 -11.83 12.47
C GLN A 266 1.45 -10.85 12.85
N SER A 267 1.64 -9.80 12.05
CA SER A 267 2.66 -8.79 12.26
C SER A 267 2.17 -7.41 11.80
N ARG A 268 3.08 -6.46 11.67
CA ARG A 268 2.82 -5.10 11.16
C ARG A 268 4.02 -4.60 10.37
N PRO A 269 3.85 -3.61 9.45
CA PRO A 269 4.95 -3.08 8.65
C PRO A 269 6.17 -2.67 9.48
N VAL A 270 6.00 -1.88 10.52
CA VAL A 270 7.11 -1.41 11.38
C VAL A 270 7.94 -2.56 11.95
N PHE A 271 7.29 -3.68 12.33
CA PHE A 271 7.99 -4.85 12.88
C PHE A 271 8.86 -5.53 11.82
N ASN A 272 8.35 -5.67 10.60
CA ASN A 272 9.13 -6.24 9.51
C ASN A 272 10.25 -5.28 9.09
N PHE A 273 9.96 -3.98 9.00
CA PHE A 273 10.93 -2.95 8.64
C PHE A 273 12.18 -3.00 9.55
N VAL A 274 11.99 -2.97 10.87
CA VAL A 274 13.12 -3.05 11.82
C VAL A 274 13.86 -4.38 11.68
N LYS A 275 13.14 -5.50 11.61
CA LYS A 275 13.77 -6.82 11.43
C LYS A 275 14.48 -6.99 10.10
N ALA A 276 13.98 -6.34 9.03
CA ALA A 276 14.65 -6.35 7.74
C ALA A 276 15.96 -5.54 7.77
N ILE A 277 16.00 -4.42 8.49
CA ILE A 277 17.22 -3.66 8.73
C ILE A 277 18.26 -4.50 9.48
N GLU A 278 17.83 -5.22 10.51
CA GLU A 278 18.67 -6.15 11.31
C GLU A 278 18.96 -7.47 10.58
N LYS A 279 18.44 -7.67 9.35
CA LYS A 279 18.60 -8.90 8.54
C LYS A 279 18.04 -10.18 9.19
N LEU A 280 17.03 -10.02 10.03
CA LEU A 280 16.31 -11.12 10.69
C LEU A 280 15.12 -11.62 9.84
N GLU A 281 14.56 -10.76 9.01
CA GLU A 281 13.49 -11.08 8.06
C GLU A 281 13.75 -10.40 6.71
N GLU A 282 13.13 -10.91 5.65
CA GLU A 282 13.10 -10.21 4.37
C GLU A 282 12.11 -9.05 4.40
N ASN A 283 12.38 -7.98 3.64
CA ASN A 283 11.41 -6.92 3.38
C ASN A 283 10.23 -7.47 2.57
N ARG A 284 9.07 -7.59 3.18
CA ARG A 284 7.89 -8.20 2.56
C ARG A 284 7.11 -7.26 1.65
N SER A 285 7.35 -5.97 1.77
CA SER A 285 6.63 -4.93 1.01
C SER A 285 7.59 -3.90 0.40
N PRO A 286 8.52 -4.34 -0.49
CA PRO A 286 9.49 -3.47 -1.12
C PRO A 286 8.83 -2.49 -2.12
N PRO A 287 9.55 -1.45 -2.59
CA PRO A 287 9.05 -0.49 -3.58
C PRO A 287 8.47 -1.09 -4.86
N LEU A 288 8.85 -2.32 -5.21
CA LEU A 288 8.24 -3.04 -6.34
C LEU A 288 6.72 -3.22 -6.15
N CYS A 289 6.24 -3.43 -4.92
CA CYS A 289 4.81 -3.52 -4.62
C CYS A 289 4.11 -2.19 -4.92
N GLY A 290 4.67 -1.08 -4.43
CA GLY A 290 4.14 0.27 -4.71
C GLY A 290 4.18 0.62 -6.20
N LEU A 291 5.23 0.22 -6.92
CA LEU A 291 5.32 0.41 -8.37
C LEU A 291 4.20 -0.32 -9.12
N ARG A 292 3.95 -1.60 -8.80
CA ARG A 292 2.89 -2.40 -9.42
C ARG A 292 1.50 -1.82 -9.18
N VAL A 293 1.25 -1.33 -7.97
CA VAL A 293 -0.01 -0.63 -7.65
C VAL A 293 -0.14 0.66 -8.45
N GLN A 294 0.93 1.43 -8.57
CA GLN A 294 0.91 2.68 -9.32
C GLN A 294 0.71 2.46 -10.83
N GLU A 295 1.25 1.36 -11.41
CA GLU A 295 0.96 0.94 -12.78
C GLU A 295 -0.55 0.81 -13.02
N LEU A 296 -1.25 0.10 -12.13
CA LEU A 296 -2.69 -0.12 -12.23
C LEU A 296 -3.49 1.17 -11.99
N ALA A 297 -3.11 1.94 -10.98
CA ALA A 297 -3.80 3.18 -10.62
C ALA A 297 -3.67 4.22 -11.74
N ASP A 298 -2.47 4.46 -12.28
CA ASP A 298 -2.26 5.44 -13.35
C ASP A 298 -2.98 5.01 -14.64
N ALA A 299 -2.97 3.72 -14.97
CA ALA A 299 -3.74 3.22 -16.11
C ALA A 299 -5.25 3.45 -15.93
N ALA A 300 -5.78 3.26 -14.71
CA ALA A 300 -7.18 3.52 -14.38
C ALA A 300 -7.52 5.00 -14.51
N TYR A 301 -6.76 5.92 -13.87
CA TYR A 301 -7.00 7.36 -13.98
C TYR A 301 -6.86 7.85 -15.43
N ARG A 302 -5.82 7.39 -16.14
CA ARG A 302 -5.61 7.76 -17.54
C ARG A 302 -6.73 7.27 -18.45
N SER A 303 -7.32 6.10 -18.17
CA SER A 303 -8.45 5.57 -18.93
C SER A 303 -9.71 6.46 -18.82
N VAL A 304 -9.93 7.05 -17.64
CA VAL A 304 -11.04 8.02 -17.43
C VAL A 304 -10.82 9.29 -18.25
N GLU A 305 -9.58 9.80 -18.29
CA GLU A 305 -9.24 10.98 -19.07
C GLU A 305 -9.41 10.75 -20.58
N LEU A 306 -9.04 9.57 -21.08
CA LEU A 306 -9.07 9.23 -22.50
C LEU A 306 -10.39 8.61 -22.96
N GLY A 307 -11.27 8.17 -22.03
CA GLY A 307 -12.52 7.49 -22.35
C GLY A 307 -12.32 6.10 -23.03
N ARG A 308 -11.16 5.48 -22.85
CA ARG A 308 -10.80 4.16 -23.42
C ARG A 308 -9.90 3.36 -22.48
N PRO A 309 -9.84 2.03 -22.65
CA PRO A 309 -8.82 1.23 -21.97
C PRO A 309 -7.39 1.74 -22.25
N VAL A 310 -6.54 1.68 -21.24
CA VAL A 310 -5.13 2.10 -21.30
C VAL A 310 -4.23 0.90 -20.94
N LYS A 311 -3.30 0.60 -21.82
CA LYS A 311 -2.28 -0.42 -21.55
C LYS A 311 -1.20 0.16 -20.65
N VAL A 312 -0.74 -0.61 -19.68
CA VAL A 312 0.39 -0.19 -18.83
C VAL A 312 1.64 0.09 -19.68
N ALA A 313 1.83 -0.62 -20.78
CA ALA A 313 2.94 -0.36 -21.71
C ALA A 313 2.91 1.06 -22.30
N GLU A 314 1.72 1.61 -22.60
CA GLU A 314 1.56 2.99 -23.10
C GLU A 314 2.12 4.01 -22.09
N LEU A 315 1.90 3.78 -20.79
CA LEU A 315 2.43 4.67 -19.74
C LEU A 315 3.96 4.67 -19.72
N TYR A 316 4.58 3.53 -19.93
CA TYR A 316 6.04 3.41 -20.00
C TYR A 316 6.61 4.05 -21.27
N GLU A 317 5.93 3.91 -22.41
CA GLU A 317 6.28 4.57 -23.66
C GLU A 317 6.23 6.10 -23.51
N GLU A 318 5.16 6.65 -22.90
CA GLU A 318 5.03 8.09 -22.60
C GLU A 318 6.17 8.59 -21.69
N LEU A 319 6.65 7.75 -20.78
CA LEU A 319 7.77 8.07 -19.89
C LEU A 319 9.14 7.89 -20.52
N GLY A 320 9.24 7.26 -21.70
CA GLY A 320 10.52 6.88 -22.32
C GLY A 320 11.33 5.90 -21.45
N ALA A 321 10.66 5.02 -20.70
CA ALA A 321 11.27 4.11 -19.74
C ALA A 321 10.93 2.64 -20.06
N ALA A 322 11.80 1.71 -19.65
CA ALA A 322 11.48 0.30 -19.68
C ALA A 322 10.71 -0.13 -18.43
N ARG A 323 9.79 -1.07 -18.58
CA ARG A 323 9.08 -1.70 -17.46
C ARG A 323 10.03 -2.68 -16.75
N PRO A 324 10.31 -2.52 -15.45
CA PRO A 324 11.23 -3.39 -14.71
C PRO A 324 10.66 -4.77 -14.37
#